data_326bd88eb80ce2bdabc4a5f5d06fddc4
#
_entry.id   326bd88eb80ce2bdabc4a5f5d06fddc4
#
_cell.length_a   1.000
_cell.length_b   1.000
_cell.length_c   1.000
_cell.angle_alpha   90.00
_cell.angle_beta   90.00
_cell.angle_gamma   90.00
#
_symmetry.space_group_name_H-M   'P 1'
#
loop_
_entity.id
_entity.type
_entity.pdbx_description
1 polymer ?
#
loop_
_entity_poly.entity_id
_entity_poly.type
_entity_poly.pdbx_seq_one_letter_code
_entity_poly.pdbx_strand_id
1 'polypeptide(L)'
;SRYKLKTQAELGWNILNSKFYQGKEKRAKVALANELSRLQSKKRLTADIYEKAAEELTEQYNFYIGTVIAHRLDNLDIMNEAYQFMLEKDRISNDKMLKVMNDKLEAEYDISILCADRDISNKPIYRIKPTRVVVDKEALWKHIDSESLDARIVMVKEQIADNDSKLTNYLGTARLTPFARWSSYWQSNNKMSNNVDVGVRFTIPLYNESPRKRQALETEKEIIKSSRTADVNEIKQSVDILLKKIENLNQAIVTEAFHIEQTTKYIDMRRYAYKNQKQGYNYLMRMDEYTGLLESMERMYKLMLNRGLAIINIEKAVSIYDNNSIFKEIEL
;
A
#
# COMPACT_ATOMS: atom_id res chain seq x y z
N SER A 1 65.59 40.17 2.09
CA SER A 1 64.63 40.08 0.95
C SER A 1 64.49 41.44 0.32
N ARG A 2 64.59 41.53 -1.02
CA ARG A 2 64.48 42.82 -1.76
C ARG A 2 63.01 43.35 -1.85
N TYR A 3 62.01 42.60 -1.41
CA TYR A 3 60.62 42.97 -1.52
C TYR A 3 60.00 43.14 -0.15
N LYS A 4 59.28 44.24 0.10
CA LYS A 4 58.54 44.52 1.33
C LYS A 4 57.11 43.98 1.34
N LEU A 5 56.44 44.01 0.15
CA LEU A 5 55.05 43.56 0.01
C LEU A 5 54.88 42.93 -1.37
N LYS A 6 54.11 41.84 -1.41
CA LYS A 6 53.64 41.20 -2.64
C LYS A 6 52.10 41.15 -2.61
N THR A 7 51.46 41.74 -3.56
CA THR A 7 50.02 41.58 -3.78
C THR A 7 49.78 40.74 -5.05
N GLN A 8 48.89 39.79 -5.01
CA GLN A 8 48.64 38.90 -6.11
C GLN A 8 47.12 38.65 -6.26
N ALA A 9 46.62 38.76 -7.49
CA ALA A 9 45.29 38.35 -7.87
C ALA A 9 45.40 37.36 -9.02
N GLU A 10 44.66 36.24 -8.93
CA GLU A 10 44.63 35.16 -9.93
C GLU A 10 43.19 34.88 -10.30
N LEU A 11 42.89 34.86 -11.58
CA LEU A 11 41.65 34.39 -12.17
C LEU A 11 41.95 33.09 -12.92
N GLY A 12 41.31 32.02 -12.55
CA GLY A 12 41.49 30.73 -13.19
C GLY A 12 40.15 30.00 -13.36
N TRP A 13 39.99 29.29 -14.44
CA TRP A 13 38.80 28.54 -14.76
C TRP A 13 39.14 27.10 -15.16
N ASN A 14 38.63 26.11 -14.42
CA ASN A 14 38.84 24.72 -14.78
C ASN A 14 37.91 24.31 -15.94
N ILE A 15 38.47 24.18 -17.13
CA ILE A 15 37.72 23.86 -18.36
C ILE A 15 37.22 22.41 -18.35
N LEU A 16 38.04 21.47 -17.90
CA LEU A 16 37.70 20.02 -17.92
C LEU A 16 36.61 19.66 -16.89
N ASN A 17 36.50 20.46 -15.83
CA ASN A 17 35.44 20.28 -14.84
C ASN A 17 34.30 21.32 -15.01
N SER A 18 34.25 21.95 -16.15
CA SER A 18 33.28 22.99 -16.45
C SER A 18 31.95 22.40 -16.95
N LYS A 19 30.92 23.28 -17.00
CA LYS A 19 29.62 22.91 -17.61
C LYS A 19 29.75 22.39 -19.06
N PHE A 20 30.87 22.62 -19.75
CA PHE A 20 31.11 22.16 -21.13
C PHE A 20 31.28 20.64 -21.22
N TYR A 21 32.09 20.03 -20.38
CA TYR A 21 32.43 18.60 -20.49
C TYR A 21 31.54 17.69 -19.65
N GLN A 22 31.05 18.16 -18.51
CA GLN A 22 30.20 17.37 -17.61
C GLN A 22 28.77 17.95 -17.48
N GLY A 23 28.45 18.96 -18.25
CA GLY A 23 27.19 19.68 -18.12
C GLY A 23 25.98 18.82 -18.44
N LYS A 24 26.11 17.89 -19.39
CA LYS A 24 25.06 16.95 -19.78
C LYS A 24 24.79 15.94 -18.67
N GLU A 25 25.83 15.32 -18.16
CA GLU A 25 25.78 14.30 -17.11
C GLU A 25 25.31 14.90 -15.77
N LYS A 26 25.78 16.10 -15.43
CA LYS A 26 25.31 16.84 -14.24
C LYS A 26 23.82 17.22 -14.33
N ARG A 27 23.35 17.65 -15.50
CA ARG A 27 21.92 17.92 -15.72
C ARG A 27 21.10 16.63 -15.65
N ALA A 28 21.60 15.54 -16.25
CA ALA A 28 20.97 14.24 -16.19
C ALA A 28 20.86 13.75 -14.74
N LYS A 29 21.93 13.91 -13.92
CA LYS A 29 21.89 13.56 -12.50
C LYS A 29 20.81 14.31 -11.73
N VAL A 30 20.70 15.61 -11.93
CA VAL A 30 19.65 16.44 -11.30
C VAL A 30 18.26 16.00 -11.76
N ALA A 31 18.08 15.75 -13.07
CA ALA A 31 16.80 15.27 -13.60
C ALA A 31 16.39 13.91 -13.01
N LEU A 32 17.35 12.96 -12.94
CA LEU A 32 17.12 11.66 -12.34
C LEU A 32 16.84 11.73 -10.83
N ALA A 33 17.53 12.61 -10.10
CA ALA A 33 17.27 12.82 -8.67
C ALA A 33 15.86 13.40 -8.44
N ASN A 34 15.43 14.34 -9.27
CA ASN A 34 14.07 14.89 -9.22
C ASN A 34 13.02 13.82 -9.56
N GLU A 35 13.26 12.99 -10.58
CA GLU A 35 12.36 11.89 -10.93
C GLU A 35 12.28 10.85 -9.81
N LEU A 36 13.41 10.51 -9.17
CA LEU A 36 13.43 9.62 -8.00
C LEU A 36 12.58 10.17 -6.85
N SER A 37 12.76 11.45 -6.52
CA SER A 37 11.98 12.13 -5.48
C SER A 37 10.48 12.13 -5.80
N ARG A 38 10.12 12.39 -7.07
CA ARG A 38 8.74 12.36 -7.55
C ARG A 38 8.13 10.96 -7.42
N LEU A 39 8.84 9.91 -7.83
CA LEU A 39 8.37 8.53 -7.71
C LEU A 39 8.20 8.11 -6.25
N GLN A 40 9.14 8.49 -5.37
CA GLN A 40 9.04 8.23 -3.93
C GLN A 40 7.84 8.95 -3.29
N SER A 41 7.61 10.21 -3.66
CA SER A 41 6.45 10.97 -3.18
C SER A 41 5.14 10.35 -3.68
N LYS A 42 5.13 9.91 -4.95
CA LYS A 42 3.99 9.21 -5.52
C LYS A 42 3.71 7.90 -4.79
N LYS A 43 4.74 7.12 -4.45
CA LYS A 43 4.61 5.87 -3.69
C LYS A 43 3.97 6.11 -2.31
N ARG A 44 4.42 7.14 -1.58
CA ARG A 44 3.84 7.51 -0.28
C ARG A 44 2.37 7.89 -0.42
N LEU A 45 2.05 8.79 -1.36
CA LEU A 45 0.67 9.20 -1.61
C LEU A 45 -0.24 8.02 -1.97
N THR A 46 0.27 7.08 -2.77
CA THR A 46 -0.48 5.86 -3.13
C THR A 46 -0.75 5.00 -1.89
N ALA A 47 0.25 4.84 -1.00
CA ALA A 47 0.06 4.09 0.25
C ALA A 47 -1.02 4.74 1.15
N ASP A 48 -1.00 6.07 1.29
CA ASP A 48 -2.00 6.82 2.07
C ASP A 48 -3.42 6.68 1.48
N ILE A 49 -3.54 6.66 0.14
CA ILE A 49 -4.83 6.45 -0.54
C ILE A 49 -5.38 5.05 -0.23
N TYR A 50 -4.54 4.01 -0.28
CA TYR A 50 -4.99 2.65 0.03
C TYR A 50 -5.32 2.45 1.50
N GLU A 51 -4.62 3.13 2.42
CA GLU A 51 -4.98 3.12 3.84
C GLU A 51 -6.38 3.70 4.07
N LYS A 52 -6.65 4.86 3.50
CA LYS A 52 -7.98 5.47 3.56
C LYS A 52 -9.06 4.61 2.91
N ALA A 53 -8.77 4.00 1.75
CA ALA A 53 -9.71 3.09 1.10
C ALA A 53 -10.02 1.87 1.97
N ALA A 54 -9.03 1.33 2.70
CA ALA A 54 -9.24 0.23 3.64
C ALA A 54 -10.08 0.67 4.86
N GLU A 55 -9.84 1.87 5.38
CA GLU A 55 -10.63 2.46 6.47
C GLU A 55 -12.09 2.66 6.02
N GLU A 56 -12.32 3.33 4.89
CA GLU A 56 -13.67 3.56 4.33
C GLU A 56 -14.43 2.24 4.07
N LEU A 57 -13.75 1.25 3.49
CA LEU A 57 -14.31 -0.08 3.26
C LEU A 57 -14.71 -0.74 4.59
N THR A 58 -13.83 -0.67 5.58
CA THR A 58 -14.07 -1.24 6.92
C THR A 58 -15.27 -0.56 7.58
N GLU A 59 -15.33 0.76 7.56
CA GLU A 59 -16.45 1.52 8.11
C GLU A 59 -17.79 1.20 7.42
N GLN A 60 -17.77 1.06 6.09
CA GLN A 60 -18.94 0.69 5.33
C GLN A 60 -19.46 -0.70 5.69
N TYR A 61 -18.56 -1.69 5.75
CA TYR A 61 -18.97 -3.04 6.12
C TYR A 61 -19.33 -3.18 7.59
N ASN A 62 -18.66 -2.46 8.51
CA ASN A 62 -19.04 -2.40 9.91
C ASN A 62 -20.48 -1.87 10.08
N PHE A 63 -20.87 -0.88 9.28
CA PHE A 63 -22.24 -0.40 9.26
C PHE A 63 -23.23 -1.48 8.77
N TYR A 64 -22.90 -2.21 7.69
CA TYR A 64 -23.77 -3.29 7.18
C TYR A 64 -23.86 -4.44 8.18
N ILE A 65 -22.76 -4.87 8.76
CA ILE A 65 -22.70 -5.91 9.78
C ILE A 65 -23.49 -5.45 11.03
N GLY A 66 -23.28 -4.23 11.47
CA GLY A 66 -23.99 -3.65 12.62
C GLY A 66 -25.51 -3.65 12.44
N THR A 67 -26.02 -3.33 11.24
CA THR A 67 -27.47 -3.40 10.97
C THR A 67 -28.01 -4.83 11.07
N VAL A 68 -27.24 -5.83 10.62
CA VAL A 68 -27.65 -7.25 10.75
C VAL A 68 -27.64 -7.67 12.22
N ILE A 69 -26.62 -7.29 12.99
CA ILE A 69 -26.53 -7.62 14.41
C ILE A 69 -27.63 -6.92 15.21
N ALA A 70 -27.99 -5.66 14.86
CA ALA A 70 -29.13 -4.98 15.50
C ALA A 70 -30.43 -5.74 15.32
N HIS A 71 -30.73 -6.21 14.12
CA HIS A 71 -31.90 -7.05 13.86
C HIS A 71 -31.82 -8.41 14.57
N ARG A 72 -30.60 -8.98 14.72
CA ARG A 72 -30.38 -10.19 15.52
C ARG A 72 -30.67 -9.93 17.00
N LEU A 73 -30.24 -8.78 17.52
CA LEU A 73 -30.49 -8.36 18.89
C LEU A 73 -31.98 -8.21 19.17
N ASP A 74 -32.72 -7.49 18.30
CA ASP A 74 -34.17 -7.35 18.40
C ASP A 74 -34.87 -8.72 18.45
N ASN A 75 -34.40 -9.67 17.63
CA ASN A 75 -34.95 -11.02 17.59
C ASN A 75 -34.62 -11.81 18.87
N LEU A 76 -33.39 -11.68 19.39
CA LEU A 76 -32.95 -12.30 20.64
C LEU A 76 -33.69 -11.72 21.85
N ASP A 77 -34.04 -10.44 21.86
CA ASP A 77 -34.86 -9.83 22.92
C ASP A 77 -36.26 -10.48 23.00
N ILE A 78 -36.89 -10.62 21.84
CA ILE A 78 -38.19 -11.30 21.76
C ILE A 78 -38.09 -12.76 22.21
N MET A 79 -37.02 -13.46 21.79
CA MET A 79 -36.79 -14.86 22.22
C MET A 79 -36.54 -14.96 23.71
N ASN A 80 -35.77 -14.04 24.29
CA ASN A 80 -35.48 -14.01 25.73
C ASN A 80 -36.76 -13.85 26.54
N GLU A 81 -37.66 -12.90 26.17
CA GLU A 81 -38.96 -12.74 26.81
C GLU A 81 -39.80 -14.01 26.72
N ALA A 82 -39.86 -14.62 25.52
CA ALA A 82 -40.63 -15.84 25.34
C ALA A 82 -40.06 -17.03 26.14
N TYR A 83 -38.73 -17.15 26.24
CA TYR A 83 -38.10 -18.21 27.05
C TYR A 83 -38.24 -17.98 28.55
N GLN A 84 -38.18 -16.74 29.04
CA GLN A 84 -38.48 -16.41 30.44
C GLN A 84 -39.89 -16.87 30.82
N PHE A 85 -40.89 -16.53 30.00
CA PHE A 85 -42.26 -16.97 30.22
C PHE A 85 -42.45 -18.50 30.22
N MET A 86 -41.68 -19.22 29.36
CA MET A 86 -41.72 -20.65 29.31
C MET A 86 -41.01 -21.31 30.49
N LEU A 87 -39.92 -20.69 30.98
CA LEU A 87 -39.20 -21.16 32.16
C LEU A 87 -40.05 -21.10 33.41
N GLU A 88 -40.77 -19.96 33.60
CA GLU A 88 -41.73 -19.78 34.72
C GLU A 88 -42.81 -20.86 34.74
N LYS A 89 -43.09 -21.51 33.60
CA LYS A 89 -44.09 -22.56 33.45
C LYS A 89 -43.45 -23.99 33.39
N ASP A 90 -42.20 -24.14 33.75
CA ASP A 90 -41.45 -25.40 33.69
C ASP A 90 -41.50 -26.08 32.30
N ARG A 91 -41.59 -25.28 31.21
CA ARG A 91 -41.71 -25.79 29.83
C ARG A 91 -40.41 -25.79 29.04
N ILE A 92 -39.35 -25.28 29.60
CA ILE A 92 -38.05 -25.16 28.95
C ILE A 92 -36.93 -25.40 29.97
N SER A 93 -35.75 -25.86 29.48
CA SER A 93 -34.56 -25.98 30.30
C SER A 93 -33.81 -24.66 30.43
N ASN A 94 -33.13 -24.42 31.56
CA ASN A 94 -32.28 -23.27 31.79
C ASN A 94 -31.20 -23.08 30.71
N ASP A 95 -30.69 -24.19 30.13
CA ASP A 95 -29.63 -24.15 29.13
C ASP A 95 -29.99 -23.34 27.87
N LYS A 96 -31.26 -23.51 27.42
CA LYS A 96 -31.71 -22.74 26.24
C LYS A 96 -31.83 -21.24 26.51
N MET A 97 -32.29 -20.87 27.70
CA MET A 97 -32.37 -19.49 28.13
C MET A 97 -30.96 -18.86 28.25
N LEU A 98 -30.03 -19.61 28.93
CA LEU A 98 -28.65 -19.16 29.07
C LEU A 98 -27.97 -18.93 27.71
N LYS A 99 -28.25 -19.83 26.73
CA LYS A 99 -27.73 -19.65 25.37
C LYS A 99 -28.20 -18.33 24.76
N VAL A 100 -29.51 -18.05 24.78
CA VAL A 100 -30.05 -16.79 24.22
C VAL A 100 -29.51 -15.56 24.94
N MET A 101 -29.35 -15.62 26.27
CA MET A 101 -28.73 -14.53 27.03
C MET A 101 -27.28 -14.29 26.62
N ASN A 102 -26.49 -15.34 26.43
CA ASN A 102 -25.09 -15.23 25.98
C ASN A 102 -25.03 -14.66 24.55
N ASP A 103 -25.85 -15.19 23.63
CA ASP A 103 -25.92 -14.71 22.24
C ASP A 103 -26.34 -13.22 22.20
N LYS A 104 -27.21 -12.79 23.12
CA LYS A 104 -27.59 -11.37 23.27
C LYS A 104 -26.42 -10.50 23.75
N LEU A 105 -25.72 -10.90 24.80
CA LEU A 105 -24.55 -10.19 25.33
C LEU A 105 -23.44 -10.06 24.27
N GLU A 106 -23.22 -11.11 23.50
CA GLU A 106 -22.27 -11.09 22.38
C GLU A 106 -22.70 -10.07 21.31
N ALA A 107 -23.97 -10.07 20.91
CA ALA A 107 -24.51 -9.10 19.95
C ALA A 107 -24.42 -7.65 20.44
N GLU A 108 -24.74 -7.37 21.72
CA GLU A 108 -24.57 -6.05 22.33
C GLU A 108 -23.11 -5.60 22.33
N TYR A 109 -22.18 -6.48 22.66
CA TYR A 109 -20.75 -6.21 22.64
C TYR A 109 -20.25 -5.90 21.21
N ASP A 110 -20.63 -6.72 20.23
CA ASP A 110 -20.25 -6.52 18.82
C ASP A 110 -20.77 -5.18 18.28
N ILE A 111 -22.01 -4.80 18.58
CA ILE A 111 -22.56 -3.48 18.20
C ILE A 111 -21.75 -2.35 18.83
N SER A 112 -21.39 -2.47 20.10
CA SER A 112 -20.64 -1.44 20.81
C SER A 112 -19.25 -1.18 20.19
N ILE A 113 -18.64 -2.22 19.60
CA ILE A 113 -17.34 -2.09 18.92
C ILE A 113 -17.49 -1.59 17.48
N LEU A 114 -18.44 -2.16 16.73
CA LEU A 114 -18.55 -1.91 15.29
C LEU A 114 -19.19 -0.55 14.97
N CYS A 115 -20.09 -0.07 15.82
CA CYS A 115 -20.95 1.07 15.55
C CYS A 115 -21.04 2.07 16.72
N ALA A 116 -19.97 2.22 17.53
CA ALA A 116 -19.95 3.07 18.72
C ALA A 116 -20.50 4.49 18.50
N ASP A 117 -20.24 5.07 17.31
CA ASP A 117 -20.60 6.45 16.97
C ASP A 117 -21.78 6.56 15.98
N ARG A 118 -22.46 5.46 15.64
CA ARG A 118 -23.50 5.44 14.60
C ARG A 118 -24.82 4.90 15.14
N ASP A 119 -25.89 5.65 14.92
CA ASP A 119 -27.24 5.14 15.17
C ASP A 119 -27.64 4.16 14.07
N ILE A 120 -27.68 2.88 14.44
CA ILE A 120 -28.11 1.77 13.59
C ILE A 120 -29.51 1.28 13.92
N SER A 121 -30.15 1.85 14.95
CA SER A 121 -31.48 1.49 15.39
C SER A 121 -32.49 1.69 14.25
N ASN A 122 -33.33 0.70 14.02
CA ASN A 122 -34.37 0.72 12.98
C ASN A 122 -33.90 0.91 11.54
N LYS A 123 -32.59 0.69 11.23
CA LYS A 123 -32.10 0.71 9.86
C LYS A 123 -32.46 -0.59 9.15
N PRO A 124 -32.83 -0.56 7.85
CA PRO A 124 -33.07 -1.77 7.10
C PRO A 124 -31.78 -2.55 6.88
N ILE A 125 -31.88 -3.86 6.81
CA ILE A 125 -30.75 -4.70 6.41
C ILE A 125 -30.44 -4.43 4.93
N TYR A 126 -29.22 -3.98 4.67
CA TYR A 126 -28.73 -3.79 3.29
C TYR A 126 -28.38 -5.14 2.70
N ARG A 127 -29.10 -5.56 1.66
CA ARG A 127 -28.82 -6.80 0.94
C ARG A 127 -27.72 -6.55 -0.09
N ILE A 128 -26.50 -6.96 0.25
CA ILE A 128 -25.37 -6.93 -0.68
C ILE A 128 -25.43 -8.21 -1.51
N LYS A 129 -25.39 -8.05 -2.83
CA LYS A 129 -25.30 -9.22 -3.72
C LYS A 129 -23.93 -9.87 -3.56
N PRO A 130 -23.86 -11.19 -3.37
CA PRO A 130 -22.59 -11.88 -3.31
C PRO A 130 -21.91 -11.84 -4.68
N THR A 131 -20.62 -11.53 -4.69
CA THR A 131 -19.80 -11.48 -5.90
C THR A 131 -18.59 -12.40 -5.74
N ARG A 132 -18.06 -12.87 -6.86
CA ARG A 132 -16.78 -13.56 -6.95
C ARG A 132 -15.76 -12.64 -7.61
N VAL A 133 -14.55 -12.57 -7.06
CA VAL A 133 -13.45 -11.83 -7.67
C VAL A 133 -12.54 -12.79 -8.43
N VAL A 134 -12.33 -12.49 -9.72
CA VAL A 134 -11.37 -13.19 -10.57
C VAL A 134 -10.17 -12.27 -10.80
N VAL A 135 -8.98 -12.81 -10.64
CA VAL A 135 -7.72 -12.06 -10.74
C VAL A 135 -6.96 -12.51 -11.98
N ASP A 136 -6.59 -11.55 -12.83
CA ASP A 136 -5.67 -11.79 -13.94
C ASP A 136 -4.23 -11.85 -13.40
N LYS A 137 -3.77 -13.07 -13.14
CA LYS A 137 -2.43 -13.31 -12.57
C LYS A 137 -1.31 -12.89 -13.54
N GLU A 138 -1.48 -13.07 -14.84
CA GLU A 138 -0.45 -12.73 -15.82
C GLU A 138 -0.22 -11.21 -15.86
N ALA A 139 -1.32 -10.46 -15.94
CA ALA A 139 -1.27 -8.99 -15.88
C ALA A 139 -0.65 -8.51 -14.57
N LEU A 140 -1.00 -9.12 -13.44
CA LEU A 140 -0.48 -8.79 -12.13
C LEU A 140 1.04 -9.02 -12.02
N TRP A 141 1.52 -10.19 -12.48
CA TRP A 141 2.97 -10.49 -12.46
C TRP A 141 3.76 -9.56 -13.37
N LYS A 142 3.25 -9.29 -14.57
CA LYS A 142 3.86 -8.32 -15.48
C LYS A 142 3.97 -6.94 -14.83
N HIS A 143 2.92 -6.50 -14.15
CA HIS A 143 2.92 -5.20 -13.46
C HIS A 143 3.99 -5.15 -12.37
N ILE A 144 4.12 -6.20 -11.54
CA ILE A 144 5.15 -6.28 -10.49
C ILE A 144 6.55 -6.17 -11.09
N ASP A 145 6.81 -6.86 -12.19
CA ASP A 145 8.14 -6.95 -12.79
C ASP A 145 8.59 -5.64 -13.47
N SER A 146 7.68 -4.88 -14.08
CA SER A 146 8.06 -3.78 -14.98
C SER A 146 7.33 -2.46 -14.74
N GLU A 147 6.11 -2.46 -14.23
CA GLU A 147 5.24 -1.28 -14.22
C GLU A 147 5.06 -0.68 -12.82
N SER A 148 5.34 -1.44 -11.76
CA SER A 148 5.21 -0.98 -10.38
C SER A 148 6.10 0.22 -10.08
N LEU A 149 5.67 1.06 -9.13
CA LEU A 149 6.48 2.20 -8.69
C LEU A 149 7.83 1.76 -8.15
N ASP A 150 7.92 0.60 -7.50
CA ASP A 150 9.17 0.04 -6.99
C ASP A 150 10.12 -0.35 -8.12
N ALA A 151 9.62 -1.03 -9.17
CA ALA A 151 10.42 -1.33 -10.35
C ALA A 151 10.97 -0.05 -11.00
N ARG A 152 10.14 0.99 -11.12
CA ARG A 152 10.56 2.30 -11.69
C ARG A 152 11.58 3.02 -10.81
N ILE A 153 11.41 3.01 -9.49
CA ILE A 153 12.35 3.60 -8.54
C ILE A 153 13.73 2.94 -8.67
N VAL A 154 13.78 1.61 -8.78
CA VAL A 154 15.04 0.89 -8.94
C VAL A 154 15.68 1.19 -10.29
N MET A 155 14.92 1.23 -11.38
CA MET A 155 15.45 1.62 -12.69
C MET A 155 16.09 3.01 -12.66
N VAL A 156 15.46 3.99 -11.98
CA VAL A 156 16.03 5.32 -11.85
C VAL A 156 17.29 5.31 -10.97
N LYS A 157 17.34 4.52 -9.90
CA LYS A 157 18.57 4.35 -9.09
C LYS A 157 19.71 3.74 -9.90
N GLU A 158 19.43 2.73 -10.72
CA GLU A 158 20.43 2.15 -11.64
C GLU A 158 20.96 3.21 -12.63
N GLN A 159 20.07 4.04 -13.18
CA GLN A 159 20.47 5.13 -14.09
C GLN A 159 21.31 6.19 -13.38
N ILE A 160 21.03 6.50 -12.11
CA ILE A 160 21.85 7.40 -11.30
C ILE A 160 23.24 6.81 -11.10
N ALA A 161 23.35 5.54 -10.73
CA ALA A 161 24.64 4.86 -10.57
C ALA A 161 25.44 4.81 -11.88
N ASP A 162 24.79 4.56 -13.02
CA ASP A 162 25.42 4.61 -14.35
C ASP A 162 25.92 6.02 -14.69
N ASN A 163 25.15 7.04 -14.37
CA ASN A 163 25.55 8.44 -14.60
C ASN A 163 26.70 8.85 -13.68
N ASP A 164 26.70 8.43 -12.42
CA ASP A 164 27.79 8.69 -11.48
C ASP A 164 29.08 7.95 -11.91
N SER A 165 28.97 6.76 -12.47
CA SER A 165 30.11 6.07 -13.07
C SER A 165 30.72 6.84 -14.24
N LYS A 166 29.89 7.45 -15.10
CA LYS A 166 30.37 8.31 -16.20
C LYS A 166 31.05 9.58 -15.69
N LEU A 167 30.53 10.19 -14.60
CA LEU A 167 31.11 11.37 -13.98
C LEU A 167 32.45 11.10 -13.27
N THR A 168 32.72 9.86 -12.86
CA THR A 168 33.99 9.46 -12.22
C THR A 168 35.09 9.04 -13.22
N ASN A 169 34.89 9.27 -14.53
CA ASN A 169 35.90 9.01 -15.52
C ASN A 169 37.20 9.80 -15.26
N TYR A 170 38.32 9.25 -15.71
CA TYR A 170 39.68 9.82 -15.58
C TYR A 170 39.75 11.30 -15.95
N LEU A 171 39.06 11.71 -17.02
CA LEU A 171 38.98 13.12 -17.45
C LEU A 171 38.25 14.03 -16.46
N GLY A 172 37.38 13.47 -15.60
CA GLY A 172 36.70 14.22 -14.56
C GLY A 172 37.58 14.60 -13.37
N THR A 173 38.71 13.96 -13.18
CA THR A 173 39.66 14.24 -12.12
C THR A 173 40.84 15.12 -12.56
N ALA A 174 41.14 15.13 -13.87
CA ALA A 174 42.12 16.05 -14.43
C ALA A 174 41.59 17.50 -14.47
N ARG A 175 42.47 18.44 -14.25
CA ARG A 175 42.12 19.88 -14.23
C ARG A 175 42.96 20.59 -15.28
N LEU A 176 42.32 21.25 -16.22
CA LEU A 176 42.93 22.17 -17.14
C LEU A 176 42.42 23.57 -16.83
N THR A 177 43.27 24.36 -16.22
CA THR A 177 42.91 25.68 -15.70
C THR A 177 43.75 26.75 -16.43
N PRO A 178 43.22 27.41 -17.48
CA PRO A 178 43.80 28.65 -17.92
C PRO A 178 43.69 29.67 -16.79
N PHE A 179 44.74 30.40 -16.59
CA PHE A 179 44.81 31.42 -15.56
C PHE A 179 45.43 32.71 -16.08
N ALA A 180 44.98 33.79 -15.54
CA ALA A 180 45.63 35.11 -15.63
C ALA A 180 45.94 35.56 -14.21
N ARG A 181 47.17 35.87 -13.96
CA ARG A 181 47.67 36.30 -12.65
C ARG A 181 48.27 37.67 -12.80
N TRP A 182 47.83 38.58 -11.99
CA TRP A 182 48.45 39.88 -11.79
C TRP A 182 49.22 39.84 -10.43
N SER A 183 50.47 40.31 -10.47
CA SER A 183 51.31 40.37 -9.30
C SER A 183 51.98 41.73 -9.19
N SER A 184 51.85 42.39 -8.05
CA SER A 184 52.49 43.66 -7.77
C SER A 184 53.50 43.47 -6.63
N TYR A 185 54.72 43.92 -6.90
CA TYR A 185 55.80 43.78 -5.95
C TYR A 185 56.32 45.19 -5.53
N TRP A 186 56.33 45.44 -4.27
CA TRP A 186 56.84 46.69 -3.66
C TRP A 186 58.24 46.43 -3.14
N GLN A 187 59.19 47.19 -3.69
CA GLN A 187 60.61 47.08 -3.33
C GLN A 187 60.96 48.02 -2.16
N SER A 188 62.08 47.72 -1.49
CA SER A 188 62.56 48.52 -0.37
C SER A 188 62.92 49.97 -0.74
N ASN A 189 63.14 50.25 -2.02
CA ASN A 189 63.45 51.59 -2.60
C ASN A 189 62.21 52.33 -3.14
N ASN A 190 61.00 51.99 -2.68
CA ASN A 190 59.71 52.52 -3.12
C ASN A 190 59.37 52.32 -4.62
N LYS A 191 60.10 51.47 -5.32
CA LYS A 191 59.73 51.06 -6.69
C LYS A 191 58.68 49.96 -6.67
N MET A 192 57.69 50.10 -7.53
CA MET A 192 56.62 49.15 -7.78
C MET A 192 56.87 48.41 -9.09
N SER A 193 56.83 47.12 -9.08
CA SER A 193 56.90 46.30 -10.31
C SER A 193 55.63 45.49 -10.42
N ASN A 194 54.97 45.58 -11.55
CA ASN A 194 53.75 44.81 -11.89
C ASN A 194 54.07 43.77 -12.96
N ASN A 195 53.68 42.56 -12.70
CA ASN A 195 53.80 41.47 -13.68
C ASN A 195 52.41 40.89 -13.93
N VAL A 196 52.16 40.55 -15.20
CA VAL A 196 50.98 39.81 -15.63
C VAL A 196 51.45 38.51 -16.21
N ASP A 197 51.05 37.43 -15.61
CA ASP A 197 51.33 36.07 -16.08
C ASP A 197 50.03 35.48 -16.63
N VAL A 198 50.09 34.96 -17.84
CA VAL A 198 49.02 34.20 -18.46
C VAL A 198 49.54 32.80 -18.77
N GLY A 199 48.79 31.77 -18.38
CA GLY A 199 49.23 30.41 -18.58
C GLY A 199 48.11 29.41 -18.50
N VAL A 200 48.47 28.16 -18.70
CA VAL A 200 47.57 27.04 -18.53
C VAL A 200 48.16 26.08 -17.54
N ARG A 201 47.44 25.80 -16.48
CA ARG A 201 47.84 24.80 -15.47
C ARG A 201 47.09 23.52 -15.78
N PHE A 202 47.86 22.47 -16.06
CA PHE A 202 47.36 21.11 -16.22
C PHE A 202 47.70 20.31 -14.97
N THR A 203 46.70 19.84 -14.25
CA THR A 203 46.88 19.04 -13.03
C THR A 203 46.30 17.66 -13.25
N ILE A 204 47.15 16.63 -13.23
CA ILE A 204 46.74 15.24 -13.22
C ILE A 204 47.03 14.71 -11.80
N PRO A 205 46.02 14.19 -11.06
CA PRO A 205 46.29 13.59 -9.78
C PRO A 205 47.16 12.35 -9.99
N LEU A 206 48.34 12.32 -9.36
CA LEU A 206 49.27 11.17 -9.39
C LEU A 206 48.66 9.94 -8.69
N TYR A 207 47.77 10.19 -7.72
CA TYR A 207 47.00 9.15 -7.05
C TYR A 207 45.58 9.14 -7.64
N ASN A 208 45.33 8.13 -8.47
CA ASN A 208 44.03 8.04 -9.14
C ASN A 208 43.09 7.15 -8.34
N GLU A 209 42.16 7.75 -7.59
CA GLU A 209 41.08 7.05 -6.89
C GLU A 209 39.94 6.60 -7.83
N SER A 210 39.98 7.00 -9.11
CA SER A 210 38.94 6.66 -10.07
C SER A 210 38.65 5.15 -10.22
N PRO A 211 39.69 4.25 -10.28
CA PRO A 211 39.43 2.82 -10.36
C PRO A 211 38.67 2.29 -9.15
N ARG A 212 39.05 2.71 -7.91
CA ARG A 212 38.37 2.30 -6.69
C ARG A 212 36.95 2.84 -6.64
N LYS A 213 36.72 4.10 -7.00
CA LYS A 213 35.39 4.69 -7.08
C LYS A 213 34.52 4.01 -8.12
N ARG A 214 35.09 3.63 -9.28
CA ARG A 214 34.37 2.84 -10.27
C ARG A 214 33.96 1.47 -9.73
N GLN A 215 34.90 0.77 -9.14
CA GLN A 215 34.61 -0.55 -8.54
C GLN A 215 33.54 -0.43 -7.46
N ALA A 216 33.58 0.59 -6.61
CA ALA A 216 32.55 0.86 -5.61
C ALA A 216 31.16 1.11 -6.24
N LEU A 217 31.10 1.89 -7.35
CA LEU A 217 29.86 2.14 -8.06
C LEU A 217 29.33 0.91 -8.81
N GLU A 218 30.21 0.07 -9.35
CA GLU A 218 29.84 -1.21 -9.95
C GLU A 218 29.27 -2.16 -8.89
N THR A 219 29.94 -2.26 -7.72
CA THR A 219 29.43 -3.03 -6.58
C THR A 219 28.08 -2.48 -6.08
N GLU A 220 27.93 -1.16 -5.98
CA GLU A 220 26.64 -0.53 -5.61
C GLU A 220 25.54 -0.89 -6.61
N LYS A 221 25.84 -0.88 -7.91
CA LYS A 221 24.90 -1.29 -8.95
C LYS A 221 24.51 -2.78 -8.85
N GLU A 222 25.45 -3.64 -8.53
CA GLU A 222 25.19 -5.07 -8.28
C GLU A 222 24.30 -5.26 -7.04
N ILE A 223 24.56 -4.51 -5.98
CA ILE A 223 23.73 -4.50 -4.76
C ILE A 223 22.30 -4.04 -5.10
N ILE A 224 22.14 -2.95 -5.87
CA ILE A 224 20.82 -2.47 -6.29
C ILE A 224 20.06 -3.54 -7.07
N LYS A 225 20.72 -4.25 -8.00
CA LYS A 225 20.11 -5.34 -8.78
C LYS A 225 19.75 -6.54 -7.93
N SER A 226 20.65 -6.95 -7.03
CA SER A 226 20.42 -8.07 -6.11
C SER A 226 19.28 -7.78 -5.15
N SER A 227 19.27 -6.59 -4.53
CA SER A 227 18.19 -6.11 -3.67
C SER A 227 16.85 -6.10 -4.43
N ARG A 228 16.82 -5.59 -5.67
CA ARG A 228 15.62 -5.62 -6.51
C ARG A 228 15.06 -7.03 -6.66
N THR A 229 15.93 -8.00 -6.97
CA THR A 229 15.49 -9.39 -7.18
C THR A 229 14.91 -9.97 -5.89
N ALA A 230 15.52 -9.69 -4.75
CA ALA A 230 15.02 -10.10 -3.44
C ALA A 230 13.67 -9.45 -3.12
N ASP A 231 13.56 -8.13 -3.28
CA ASP A 231 12.34 -7.34 -3.01
C ASP A 231 11.17 -7.80 -3.90
N VAL A 232 11.43 -8.03 -5.20
CA VAL A 232 10.40 -8.53 -6.14
C VAL A 232 9.93 -9.93 -5.75
N ASN A 233 10.85 -10.82 -5.34
CA ASN A 233 10.47 -12.17 -4.91
C ASN A 233 9.66 -12.14 -3.61
N GLU A 234 9.99 -11.29 -2.66
CA GLU A 234 9.23 -11.09 -1.42
C GLU A 234 7.82 -10.57 -1.71
N ILE A 235 7.69 -9.56 -2.58
CA ILE A 235 6.39 -9.04 -3.03
C ILE A 235 5.60 -10.17 -3.72
N LYS A 236 6.20 -10.93 -4.62
CA LYS A 236 5.52 -12.04 -5.30
C LYS A 236 5.03 -13.10 -4.32
N GLN A 237 5.81 -13.45 -3.33
CA GLN A 237 5.41 -14.41 -2.29
C GLN A 237 4.24 -13.90 -1.44
N SER A 238 4.31 -12.65 -1.00
CA SER A 238 3.23 -12.04 -0.21
C SER A 238 1.94 -11.93 -1.01
N VAL A 239 2.04 -11.55 -2.29
CA VAL A 239 0.90 -11.48 -3.21
C VAL A 239 0.31 -12.88 -3.47
N ASP A 240 1.12 -13.92 -3.64
CA ASP A 240 0.62 -15.29 -3.83
C ASP A 240 -0.18 -15.80 -2.62
N ILE A 241 0.27 -15.47 -1.41
CA ILE A 241 -0.47 -15.78 -0.17
C ILE A 241 -1.82 -15.06 -0.16
N LEU A 242 -1.85 -13.78 -0.53
CA LEU A 242 -3.08 -13.00 -0.58
C LEU A 242 -4.04 -13.50 -1.68
N LEU A 243 -3.52 -13.91 -2.84
CA LEU A 243 -4.32 -14.50 -3.92
C LEU A 243 -4.99 -15.82 -3.47
N LYS A 244 -4.26 -16.70 -2.77
CA LYS A 244 -4.83 -17.92 -2.17
C LYS A 244 -5.91 -17.57 -1.13
N LYS A 245 -5.67 -16.54 -0.31
CA LYS A 245 -6.67 -16.06 0.65
C LYS A 245 -7.94 -15.57 -0.06
N ILE A 246 -7.82 -14.80 -1.15
CA ILE A 246 -8.97 -14.32 -1.95
C ILE A 246 -9.74 -15.51 -2.53
N GLU A 247 -9.07 -16.53 -3.04
CA GLU A 247 -9.72 -17.73 -3.60
C GLU A 247 -10.51 -18.49 -2.53
N ASN A 248 -9.92 -18.69 -1.36
CA ASN A 248 -10.59 -19.31 -0.21
C ASN A 248 -11.80 -18.48 0.26
N LEU A 249 -11.66 -17.16 0.32
CA LEU A 249 -12.75 -16.26 0.68
C LEU A 249 -13.87 -16.27 -0.37
N ASN A 250 -13.54 -16.34 -1.67
CA ASN A 250 -14.53 -16.49 -2.72
C ASN A 250 -15.37 -17.77 -2.52
N GLN A 251 -14.74 -18.91 -2.22
CA GLN A 251 -15.44 -20.17 -1.98
C GLN A 251 -16.33 -20.09 -0.72
N ALA A 252 -15.81 -19.50 0.36
CA ALA A 252 -16.58 -19.31 1.58
C ALA A 252 -17.81 -18.40 1.35
N ILE A 253 -17.66 -17.31 0.60
CA ILE A 253 -18.77 -16.41 0.25
C ILE A 253 -19.84 -17.14 -0.56
N VAL A 254 -19.45 -17.96 -1.57
CA VAL A 254 -20.39 -18.78 -2.36
C VAL A 254 -21.16 -19.74 -1.45
N THR A 255 -20.48 -20.40 -0.51
CA THR A 255 -21.10 -21.33 0.41
C THR A 255 -22.10 -20.63 1.33
N GLU A 256 -21.73 -19.50 1.93
CA GLU A 256 -22.64 -18.72 2.78
C GLU A 256 -23.82 -18.14 1.99
N ALA A 257 -23.59 -17.67 0.78
CA ALA A 257 -24.65 -17.18 -0.11
C ALA A 257 -25.68 -18.26 -0.40
N PHE A 258 -25.20 -19.49 -0.73
CA PHE A 258 -26.07 -20.63 -0.96
C PHE A 258 -26.85 -21.00 0.33
N HIS A 259 -26.17 -21.00 1.49
CA HIS A 259 -26.81 -21.27 2.76
C HIS A 259 -27.91 -20.26 3.10
N ILE A 260 -27.66 -18.97 2.87
CA ILE A 260 -28.64 -17.88 3.05
C ILE A 260 -29.84 -18.10 2.11
N GLU A 261 -29.61 -18.44 0.86
CA GLU A 261 -30.68 -18.69 -0.11
C GLU A 261 -31.55 -19.89 0.32
N GLN A 262 -30.93 -21.01 0.71
CA GLN A 262 -31.66 -22.20 1.16
C GLN A 262 -32.44 -21.93 2.45
N THR A 263 -31.85 -21.26 3.41
CA THR A 263 -32.53 -20.91 4.67
C THR A 263 -33.71 -19.96 4.41
N THR A 264 -33.55 -18.99 3.53
CA THR A 264 -34.63 -18.07 3.16
C THR A 264 -35.79 -18.82 2.50
N LYS A 265 -35.51 -19.70 1.54
CA LYS A 265 -36.53 -20.54 0.90
C LYS A 265 -37.26 -21.42 1.91
N TYR A 266 -36.53 -21.99 2.87
CA TYR A 266 -37.08 -22.82 3.90
C TYR A 266 -38.03 -22.05 4.83
N ILE A 267 -37.64 -20.87 5.27
CA ILE A 267 -38.49 -19.94 6.05
C ILE A 267 -39.75 -19.59 5.29
N ASP A 268 -39.66 -19.29 3.99
CA ASP A 268 -40.79 -18.92 3.14
C ASP A 268 -41.74 -20.12 2.94
N MET A 269 -41.21 -21.32 2.73
CA MET A 269 -42.01 -22.53 2.61
C MET A 269 -42.80 -22.83 3.88
N ARG A 270 -42.16 -22.67 5.07
CA ARG A 270 -42.85 -22.83 6.35
C ARG A 270 -43.92 -21.76 6.56
N ARG A 271 -43.64 -20.53 6.22
CA ARG A 271 -44.63 -19.43 6.27
C ARG A 271 -45.84 -19.73 5.39
N TYR A 272 -45.61 -20.27 4.20
CA TYR A 272 -46.68 -20.71 3.32
C TYR A 272 -47.48 -21.88 3.90
N ALA A 273 -46.84 -22.93 4.41
CA ALA A 273 -47.48 -24.09 5.03
C ALA A 273 -48.35 -23.69 6.22
N TYR A 274 -47.83 -22.76 7.08
CA TYR A 274 -48.62 -22.21 8.18
C TYR A 274 -49.86 -21.44 7.71
N LYS A 275 -49.72 -20.52 6.74
CA LYS A 275 -50.84 -19.74 6.18
C LYS A 275 -51.94 -20.64 5.61
N ASN A 276 -51.60 -21.81 5.09
CA ASN A 276 -52.57 -22.77 4.53
C ASN A 276 -52.98 -23.85 5.53
N GLN A 277 -52.73 -23.63 6.83
CA GLN A 277 -53.15 -24.55 7.92
C GLN A 277 -52.60 -25.99 7.77
N LYS A 278 -51.53 -26.18 7.03
CA LYS A 278 -50.91 -27.49 6.84
C LYS A 278 -49.97 -27.91 7.96
N GLN A 279 -49.52 -26.96 8.77
CA GLN A 279 -48.65 -27.20 9.94
C GLN A 279 -49.02 -26.25 11.08
N GLY A 280 -48.82 -26.68 12.33
CA GLY A 280 -48.89 -25.79 13.50
C GLY A 280 -47.79 -24.74 13.47
N TYR A 281 -48.08 -23.56 13.92
CA TYR A 281 -47.13 -22.48 14.03
C TYR A 281 -46.27 -22.65 15.28
N ASN A 282 -44.94 -22.76 15.06
CA ASN A 282 -43.99 -22.71 16.16
C ASN A 282 -43.18 -21.41 16.04
N TYR A 283 -43.56 -20.44 16.86
CA TYR A 283 -42.97 -19.12 16.86
C TYR A 283 -41.49 -19.13 17.19
N LEU A 284 -41.11 -19.84 18.24
CA LEU A 284 -39.70 -19.91 18.69
C LEU A 284 -38.79 -20.56 17.65
N MET A 285 -39.25 -21.65 17.02
CA MET A 285 -38.50 -22.29 15.95
C MET A 285 -38.26 -21.35 14.78
N ARG A 286 -39.23 -20.49 14.45
CA ARG A 286 -39.08 -19.47 13.41
C ARG A 286 -38.07 -18.39 13.81
N MET A 287 -38.06 -18.01 15.10
CA MET A 287 -37.09 -17.03 15.61
C MET A 287 -35.66 -17.59 15.56
N ASP A 288 -35.48 -18.87 15.95
CA ASP A 288 -34.19 -19.56 15.82
C ASP A 288 -33.70 -19.59 14.36
N GLU A 289 -34.58 -19.93 13.41
CA GLU A 289 -34.25 -19.96 12.00
C GLU A 289 -33.87 -18.57 11.47
N TYR A 290 -34.58 -17.53 11.92
CA TYR A 290 -34.27 -16.16 11.54
C TYR A 290 -32.95 -15.68 12.16
N THR A 291 -32.65 -16.02 13.40
CA THR A 291 -31.35 -15.76 14.03
C THR A 291 -30.22 -16.44 13.20
N GLY A 292 -30.37 -17.71 12.84
CA GLY A 292 -29.40 -18.41 12.00
C GLY A 292 -29.20 -17.78 10.61
N LEU A 293 -30.28 -17.24 10.01
CA LEU A 293 -30.18 -16.48 8.77
C LEU A 293 -29.34 -15.21 8.95
N LEU A 294 -29.61 -14.44 10.01
CA LEU A 294 -28.88 -13.22 10.32
C LEU A 294 -27.40 -13.50 10.60
N GLU A 295 -27.08 -14.56 11.34
CA GLU A 295 -25.70 -14.97 11.57
C GLU A 295 -24.98 -15.34 10.26
N SER A 296 -25.66 -16.02 9.34
CA SER A 296 -25.09 -16.32 8.02
C SER A 296 -24.84 -15.06 7.19
N MET A 297 -25.75 -14.09 7.24
CA MET A 297 -25.54 -12.79 6.58
C MET A 297 -24.36 -12.03 7.20
N GLU A 298 -24.25 -12.02 8.52
CA GLU A 298 -23.14 -11.40 9.23
C GLU A 298 -21.79 -12.04 8.81
N ARG A 299 -21.70 -13.38 8.79
CA ARG A 299 -20.51 -14.11 8.33
C ARG A 299 -20.18 -13.78 6.89
N MET A 300 -21.17 -13.75 6.01
CA MET A 300 -20.97 -13.41 4.60
C MET A 300 -20.36 -12.01 4.45
N TYR A 301 -20.88 -11.01 5.17
CA TYR A 301 -20.37 -9.65 5.09
C TYR A 301 -18.96 -9.51 5.67
N LYS A 302 -18.65 -10.20 6.77
CA LYS A 302 -17.28 -10.31 7.31
C LYS A 302 -16.30 -10.93 6.29
N LEU A 303 -16.73 -11.96 5.56
CA LEU A 303 -15.92 -12.58 4.50
C LEU A 303 -15.71 -11.62 3.31
N MET A 304 -16.74 -10.89 2.90
CA MET A 304 -16.63 -9.90 1.82
C MET A 304 -15.70 -8.75 2.20
N LEU A 305 -15.78 -8.24 3.43
CA LEU A 305 -14.84 -7.25 3.97
C LEU A 305 -13.40 -7.77 3.91
N ASN A 306 -13.16 -8.96 4.45
CA ASN A 306 -11.82 -9.57 4.46
C ASN A 306 -11.26 -9.78 3.05
N ARG A 307 -12.11 -10.10 2.08
CA ARG A 307 -11.72 -10.19 0.66
C ARG A 307 -11.35 -8.83 0.09
N GLY A 308 -12.16 -7.81 0.34
CA GLY A 308 -11.90 -6.44 -0.10
C GLY A 308 -10.57 -5.91 0.47
N LEU A 309 -10.32 -6.12 1.76
CA LEU A 309 -9.06 -5.75 2.41
C LEU A 309 -7.86 -6.52 1.82
N ALA A 310 -8.03 -7.80 1.46
CA ALA A 310 -6.97 -8.56 0.80
C ALA A 310 -6.64 -8.00 -0.60
N ILE A 311 -7.64 -7.55 -1.36
CA ILE A 311 -7.45 -6.88 -2.66
C ILE A 311 -6.70 -5.56 -2.48
N ILE A 312 -7.15 -4.70 -1.57
CA ILE A 312 -6.49 -3.42 -1.27
C ILE A 312 -5.04 -3.64 -0.84
N ASN A 313 -4.76 -4.68 -0.06
CA ASN A 313 -3.39 -5.01 0.35
C ASN A 313 -2.51 -5.44 -0.84
N ILE A 314 -3.05 -6.16 -1.83
CA ILE A 314 -2.32 -6.47 -3.07
C ILE A 314 -2.06 -5.18 -3.86
N GLU A 315 -3.08 -4.36 -4.07
CA GLU A 315 -2.97 -3.10 -4.79
C GLU A 315 -1.96 -2.16 -4.14
N LYS A 316 -1.96 -2.06 -2.80
CA LYS A 316 -0.97 -1.30 -2.02
C LYS A 316 0.44 -1.86 -2.21
N ALA A 317 0.63 -3.17 -2.08
CA ALA A 317 1.93 -3.83 -2.19
C ALA A 317 2.54 -3.68 -3.60
N VAL A 318 1.70 -3.69 -4.61
CA VAL A 318 2.11 -3.60 -6.03
C VAL A 318 2.05 -2.16 -6.55
N SER A 319 1.49 -1.24 -5.76
CA SER A 319 1.27 0.17 -6.14
C SER A 319 0.52 0.30 -7.48
N ILE A 320 -0.58 -0.45 -7.63
CA ILE A 320 -1.47 -0.38 -8.80
C ILE A 320 -2.19 0.96 -8.76
N TYR A 321 -2.13 1.70 -9.85
CA TYR A 321 -2.61 3.08 -9.88
C TYR A 321 -3.91 3.27 -10.65
N ASP A 322 -4.27 2.32 -11.50
CA ASP A 322 -5.42 2.45 -12.40
C ASP A 322 -5.75 1.08 -13.01
N ASN A 323 -6.47 0.22 -12.26
CA ASN A 323 -6.66 -1.13 -12.78
C ASN A 323 -7.95 -1.83 -12.35
N ASN A 324 -9.04 -1.38 -12.92
CA ASN A 324 -10.26 -2.18 -13.03
C ASN A 324 -10.08 -3.47 -13.89
N SER A 325 -8.92 -3.66 -14.52
CA SER A 325 -8.68 -4.80 -15.43
C SER A 325 -8.09 -6.03 -14.75
N ILE A 326 -7.34 -5.86 -13.64
CA ILE A 326 -6.69 -7.00 -12.95
C ILE A 326 -7.67 -7.73 -12.04
N PHE A 327 -8.54 -7.01 -11.35
CA PHE A 327 -9.58 -7.57 -10.48
C PHE A 327 -10.94 -7.38 -11.11
N LYS A 328 -11.63 -8.49 -11.45
CA LYS A 328 -12.97 -8.47 -12.03
C LYS A 328 -13.96 -9.08 -11.06
N GLU A 329 -14.98 -8.32 -10.68
CA GLU A 329 -16.10 -8.83 -9.91
C GLU A 329 -17.16 -9.45 -10.85
N ILE A 330 -17.59 -10.64 -10.49
CA ILE A 330 -18.66 -11.39 -11.20
C ILE A 330 -19.75 -11.65 -10.17
N GLU A 331 -20.99 -11.27 -10.47
CA GLU A 331 -22.15 -11.59 -9.63
C GLU A 331 -22.35 -13.11 -9.60
N LEU A 332 -22.74 -13.65 -8.43
CA LEU A 332 -23.01 -15.07 -8.18
C LEU A 332 -24.47 -15.40 -8.39
#